data_f842ab8a52d47880a543cd2cfaffbd79
#
_entry.id   f842ab8a52d47880a543cd2cfaffbd79
#
_cell.length_a   1.000
_cell.length_b   1.000
_cell.length_c   1.000
_cell.angle_alpha   90.00
_cell.angle_beta   90.00
_cell.angle_gamma   90.00
#
_symmetry.space_group_name_H-M   'P 1'
#
loop_
_entity.id
_entity.type
_entity.pdbx_description
1 polymer ?
#
loop_
_entity_poly.entity_id
_entity_poly.type
_entity_poly.pdbx_seq_one_letter_code
_entity_poly.pdbx_strand_id
1 'polypeptide(L)'
;MRNLILVTLLLGSVAAGCQNGGLTGTSKLGSTSPTLNAIGTPAIAETPPSSNQSEAQPSASNSSPVAAVPNSSAENQQTCNISAFVMDKDPKGLNVRSGPSDNHDIIGNLPTTKDGVIVNLTASQGKWVQLSKAESPDKVEFQGTGWVYSQLLGTSTRGYGTKGVSVYKSANTQSSVMGRIPSETGVKLLGCSQSWALVEYEGVKGWIEPQSQCANPLSTCP
;
A
#
# COMPACT_ATOMS: atom_id res chain seq x y z
N MET A 1 31.57 46.33 -0.69
CA MET A 1 31.47 46.60 0.75
C MET A 1 30.98 45.31 1.38
N ARG A 2 31.86 44.64 2.11
CA ARG A 2 31.65 43.29 2.69
C ARG A 2 31.13 43.49 4.12
N ASN A 3 29.92 43.08 4.43
CA ASN A 3 29.46 43.03 5.83
C ASN A 3 29.67 41.61 6.38
N LEU A 4 30.62 41.56 7.29
CA LEU A 4 30.95 40.42 8.11
C LEU A 4 30.00 40.46 9.33
N ILE A 5 29.11 39.48 9.48
CA ILE A 5 28.33 39.30 10.69
C ILE A 5 28.95 38.19 11.51
N LEU A 6 29.50 38.59 12.64
CA LEU A 6 30.02 37.72 13.68
C LEU A 6 28.86 37.10 14.45
N VAL A 7 28.74 35.79 14.48
CA VAL A 7 27.78 35.09 15.34
C VAL A 7 28.53 34.46 16.50
N THR A 8 28.23 34.96 17.67
CA THR A 8 28.78 34.52 18.97
C THR A 8 28.12 33.20 19.42
N LEU A 9 28.94 32.18 19.64
CA LEU A 9 28.53 30.94 20.31
C LEU A 9 28.33 31.19 21.80
N LEU A 10 27.14 30.85 22.31
CA LEU A 10 26.88 30.67 23.75
C LEU A 10 26.79 29.15 24.02
N LEU A 11 27.81 28.64 24.70
CA LEU A 11 27.83 27.32 25.33
C LEU A 11 27.05 27.41 26.65
N GLY A 12 25.94 26.67 26.73
CA GLY A 12 25.21 26.40 27.96
C GLY A 12 25.29 24.93 28.33
N SER A 13 26.17 24.61 29.28
CA SER A 13 26.22 23.29 29.93
C SER A 13 25.17 23.21 31.03
N VAL A 14 24.34 22.19 31.03
CA VAL A 14 23.57 21.78 32.22
C VAL A 14 23.79 20.28 32.44
N ALA A 15 24.35 19.99 33.58
CA ALA A 15 24.66 18.64 34.05
C ALA A 15 23.56 18.11 35.00
N ALA A 16 23.45 16.80 35.00
CA ALA A 16 23.16 15.87 36.10
C ALA A 16 21.75 15.77 36.69
N GLY A 17 21.30 14.54 36.74
CA GLY A 17 20.20 14.06 37.58
C GLY A 17 19.93 12.56 37.40
N CYS A 18 20.83 11.71 37.98
CA CYS A 18 20.52 10.29 38.20
C CYS A 18 19.48 10.16 39.29
N GLN A 19 18.41 9.40 39.10
CA GLN A 19 17.69 8.74 40.18
C GLN A 19 17.32 7.31 39.80
N ASN A 20 17.96 6.38 40.49
CA ASN A 20 17.61 4.96 40.59
C ASN A 20 16.29 4.79 41.33
N GLY A 21 15.39 4.02 40.77
CA GLY A 21 14.21 3.50 41.47
C GLY A 21 13.97 2.05 41.03
N GLY A 22 14.59 1.12 41.75
CA GLY A 22 14.30 -0.31 41.59
C GLY A 22 12.96 -0.67 42.18
N LEU A 23 12.22 -1.53 41.51
CA LEU A 23 11.17 -2.37 42.11
C LEU A 23 11.21 -3.74 41.44
N THR A 24 11.70 -4.67 42.22
CA THR A 24 11.62 -6.12 42.04
C THR A 24 10.15 -6.59 42.11
N GLY A 25 9.70 -7.24 41.05
CA GLY A 25 8.42 -7.93 41.04
C GLY A 25 8.57 -9.30 40.38
N THR A 26 8.89 -10.30 41.20
CA THR A 26 8.80 -11.72 40.87
C THR A 26 7.34 -12.18 40.80
N SER A 27 6.93 -12.80 39.70
CA SER A 27 5.72 -13.65 39.66
C SER A 27 5.94 -14.77 38.65
N LYS A 28 6.28 -15.86 39.10
CA LYS A 28 5.80 -17.25 39.22
C LYS A 28 5.16 -17.82 37.93
N LEU A 29 5.83 -18.88 37.47
CA LEU A 29 5.41 -19.88 36.50
C LEU A 29 4.00 -20.42 36.75
N GLY A 30 3.26 -20.57 35.66
CA GLY A 30 2.08 -21.42 35.60
C GLY A 30 2.12 -22.20 34.28
N SER A 31 2.72 -23.40 34.37
CA SER A 31 2.69 -24.40 33.31
C SER A 31 1.40 -25.18 33.42
N THR A 32 0.59 -25.26 32.36
CA THR A 32 -0.39 -26.35 32.21
C THR A 32 -0.55 -26.62 30.70
N SER A 33 0.00 -27.76 30.26
CA SER A 33 -0.46 -28.47 29.08
C SER A 33 -1.72 -29.27 29.40
N PRO A 34 -2.60 -29.50 28.43
CA PRO A 34 -3.23 -30.82 28.32
C PRO A 34 -3.06 -31.40 26.91
N THR A 35 -2.42 -32.54 26.86
CA THR A 35 -2.88 -33.88 26.52
C THR A 35 -3.68 -34.05 25.23
N LEU A 36 -3.03 -34.80 24.35
CA LEU A 36 -3.53 -35.52 23.19
C LEU A 36 -4.80 -36.34 23.46
N ASN A 37 -5.73 -36.31 22.51
CA ASN A 37 -6.58 -37.47 22.26
C ASN A 37 -6.70 -37.72 20.76
N ALA A 38 -6.17 -38.86 20.39
CA ALA A 38 -6.29 -39.50 19.09
C ALA A 38 -7.60 -40.30 19.02
N ILE A 39 -7.90 -40.77 17.79
CA ILE A 39 -8.71 -41.93 17.40
C ILE A 39 -10.02 -41.56 16.69
N GLY A 40 -10.09 -42.04 15.42
CA GLY A 40 -11.35 -42.31 14.76
C GLY A 40 -11.32 -42.22 13.23
N THR A 41 -10.60 -43.14 12.55
CA THR A 41 -10.97 -43.57 11.20
C THR A 41 -11.90 -44.78 11.36
N PRO A 42 -12.93 -44.98 10.49
CA PRO A 42 -12.82 -45.87 9.34
C PRO A 42 -13.64 -45.39 8.13
N ALA A 43 -13.16 -45.52 6.92
CA ALA A 43 -13.19 -46.70 6.03
C ALA A 43 -14.48 -46.82 5.18
N ILE A 44 -14.24 -46.71 3.86
CA ILE A 44 -14.65 -47.55 2.73
C ILE A 44 -16.17 -47.65 2.37
N ALA A 45 -16.44 -47.35 1.06
CA ALA A 45 -17.17 -48.13 0.09
C ALA A 45 -17.48 -47.25 -1.13
N GLU A 46 -16.92 -47.49 -2.21
CA GLU A 46 -17.21 -48.32 -3.37
C GLU A 46 -18.04 -47.65 -4.46
N THR A 47 -17.45 -47.50 -5.60
CA THR A 47 -17.96 -47.34 -6.96
C THR A 47 -18.56 -48.69 -7.48
N PRO A 48 -19.07 -48.78 -8.73
CA PRO A 48 -19.85 -48.03 -9.68
C PRO A 48 -21.04 -48.95 -10.22
N PRO A 49 -21.52 -49.03 -11.45
CA PRO A 49 -21.40 -48.25 -12.68
C PRO A 49 -22.72 -48.15 -13.52
N SER A 50 -22.60 -47.59 -14.71
CA SER A 50 -23.20 -48.03 -15.98
C SER A 50 -24.43 -47.28 -16.53
N SER A 51 -24.21 -46.69 -17.64
CA SER A 51 -24.67 -46.91 -19.04
C SER A 51 -26.08 -46.47 -19.42
N ASN A 52 -26.14 -45.78 -20.49
CA ASN A 52 -26.71 -45.93 -21.82
C ASN A 52 -27.34 -44.62 -22.34
N GLN A 53 -26.77 -44.10 -23.41
CA GLN A 53 -27.22 -44.15 -24.81
C GLN A 53 -28.65 -43.65 -25.06
N SER A 54 -28.82 -42.54 -25.80
CA SER A 54 -29.23 -42.59 -27.20
C SER A 54 -29.65 -41.17 -27.66
N GLU A 55 -29.00 -40.72 -28.68
CA GLU A 55 -29.46 -40.25 -29.98
C GLU A 55 -30.73 -39.35 -30.05
N ALA A 56 -30.54 -38.14 -30.51
CA ALA A 56 -31.22 -37.52 -31.66
C ALA A 56 -30.75 -36.07 -31.88
N GLN A 57 -30.05 -35.85 -33.00
CA GLN A 57 -29.90 -34.54 -33.64
C GLN A 57 -31.08 -34.28 -34.54
N PRO A 58 -31.59 -33.01 -34.71
CA PRO A 58 -31.12 -32.28 -35.87
C PRO A 58 -31.02 -30.75 -35.75
N SER A 59 -30.00 -30.27 -36.43
CA SER A 59 -29.98 -29.08 -37.34
C SER A 59 -30.27 -27.68 -36.83
N ALA A 60 -29.18 -26.92 -36.85
CA ALA A 60 -29.00 -25.62 -37.50
C ALA A 60 -29.74 -24.39 -36.99
N SER A 61 -29.00 -23.53 -36.32
CA SER A 61 -28.97 -22.11 -36.66
C SER A 61 -27.61 -21.54 -36.24
N ASN A 62 -26.82 -21.23 -37.25
CA ASN A 62 -25.61 -20.43 -37.12
C ASN A 62 -25.97 -19.02 -36.61
N SER A 63 -25.71 -18.78 -35.36
CA SER A 63 -25.44 -17.44 -34.85
C SER A 63 -24.15 -17.55 -34.10
N SER A 64 -23.06 -17.27 -34.77
CA SER A 64 -21.74 -17.07 -34.11
C SER A 64 -21.91 -15.98 -33.06
N PRO A 65 -21.74 -16.26 -31.77
CA PRO A 65 -21.47 -15.18 -30.82
C PRO A 65 -20.14 -14.58 -31.20
N VAL A 66 -20.15 -13.32 -31.54
CA VAL A 66 -18.94 -12.50 -31.55
C VAL A 66 -18.29 -12.74 -30.19
N ALA A 67 -17.19 -13.48 -30.19
CA ALA A 67 -16.37 -13.67 -29.02
C ALA A 67 -15.95 -12.25 -28.58
N ALA A 68 -16.51 -11.80 -27.46
CA ALA A 68 -16.01 -10.64 -26.77
C ALA A 68 -14.52 -10.92 -26.51
N VAL A 69 -13.65 -10.14 -27.17
CA VAL A 69 -12.22 -10.17 -26.93
C VAL A 69 -12.04 -9.94 -25.43
N PRO A 70 -11.48 -10.87 -24.66
CA PRO A 70 -11.24 -10.63 -23.25
C PRO A 70 -10.31 -9.42 -23.17
N ASN A 71 -10.77 -8.39 -22.50
CA ASN A 71 -10.02 -7.17 -22.26
C ASN A 71 -8.79 -7.58 -21.45
N SER A 72 -7.65 -7.77 -22.12
CA SER A 72 -6.38 -8.21 -21.53
C SER A 72 -5.82 -7.24 -20.48
N SER A 73 -6.53 -6.16 -20.21
CA SER A 73 -6.18 -5.15 -19.21
C SER A 73 -6.52 -5.55 -17.76
N ALA A 74 -7.42 -6.52 -17.54
CA ALA A 74 -7.86 -6.92 -16.21
C ALA A 74 -6.93 -7.95 -15.53
N GLU A 75 -6.10 -8.67 -16.30
CA GLU A 75 -5.35 -9.82 -15.78
C GLU A 75 -4.21 -9.48 -14.80
N ASN A 76 -3.81 -8.21 -14.67
CA ASN A 76 -2.71 -7.79 -13.78
C ASN A 76 -3.12 -6.73 -12.75
N GLN A 77 -4.41 -6.52 -12.55
CA GLN A 77 -4.88 -5.56 -11.56
C GLN A 77 -4.84 -6.17 -10.16
N GLN A 78 -4.18 -5.49 -9.23
CA GLN A 78 -4.12 -5.85 -7.82
C GLN A 78 -5.06 -4.97 -7.00
N THR A 79 -5.82 -5.56 -6.09
CA THR A 79 -6.64 -4.82 -5.14
C THR A 79 -5.77 -4.11 -4.12
N CYS A 80 -6.12 -2.88 -3.78
CA CYS A 80 -5.46 -2.07 -2.77
C CYS A 80 -6.43 -1.59 -1.70
N ASN A 81 -5.90 -1.31 -0.51
CA ASN A 81 -6.59 -0.61 0.56
C ASN A 81 -5.54 0.21 1.34
N ILE A 82 -5.05 1.27 0.70
CA ILE A 82 -4.09 2.19 1.30
C ILE A 82 -4.48 3.63 0.97
N SER A 83 -3.91 4.57 1.71
CA SER A 83 -3.95 5.98 1.36
C SER A 83 -2.56 6.48 0.96
N ALA A 84 -2.53 7.49 0.11
CA ALA A 84 -1.33 8.17 -0.34
C ALA A 84 -1.60 9.67 -0.44
N PHE A 85 -0.60 10.48 -0.74
CA PHE A 85 -0.79 11.91 -1.01
C PHE A 85 -0.18 12.32 -2.35
N VAL A 86 -0.70 13.38 -2.94
CA VAL A 86 -0.20 13.94 -4.20
C VAL A 86 1.16 14.59 -3.98
N MET A 87 2.19 14.13 -4.72
CA MET A 87 3.55 14.68 -4.74
C MET A 87 3.85 15.46 -6.02
N ASP A 88 2.90 15.52 -6.93
CA ASP A 88 3.04 16.29 -8.17
C ASP A 88 3.32 17.75 -7.86
N LYS A 89 4.18 18.38 -8.67
CA LYS A 89 4.55 19.80 -8.56
C LYS A 89 4.05 20.63 -9.74
N ASP A 90 3.38 19.99 -10.70
CA ASP A 90 2.80 20.72 -11.82
C ASP A 90 1.64 21.59 -11.32
N PRO A 91 1.68 22.92 -11.53
CA PRO A 91 0.59 23.81 -11.11
C PRO A 91 -0.75 23.48 -11.80
N LYS A 92 -0.73 22.73 -12.89
CA LYS A 92 -1.94 22.23 -13.57
C LYS A 92 -2.62 21.10 -12.80
N GLY A 93 -1.93 20.51 -11.82
CA GLY A 93 -2.43 19.40 -11.03
C GLY A 93 -2.33 18.04 -11.70
N LEU A 94 -2.63 17.00 -10.91
CA LEU A 94 -2.57 15.60 -11.32
C LEU A 94 -3.87 15.17 -12.00
N ASN A 95 -3.77 14.72 -13.25
CA ASN A 95 -4.92 14.24 -14.01
C ASN A 95 -5.45 12.91 -13.45
N VAL A 96 -6.77 12.84 -13.26
CA VAL A 96 -7.51 11.61 -12.98
C VAL A 96 -8.12 11.11 -14.30
N ARG A 97 -7.87 9.86 -14.66
CA ARG A 97 -8.29 9.26 -15.92
C ARG A 97 -9.34 8.17 -15.71
N SER A 98 -10.08 7.86 -16.76
CA SER A 98 -11.11 6.81 -16.76
C SER A 98 -10.53 5.39 -16.76
N GLY A 99 -9.22 5.21 -17.01
CA GLY A 99 -8.55 3.92 -17.04
C GLY A 99 -7.02 4.02 -16.88
N PRO A 100 -6.33 2.87 -16.77
CA PRO A 100 -4.93 2.79 -16.39
C PRO A 100 -3.96 3.00 -17.57
N SER A 101 -4.13 4.06 -18.35
CA SER A 101 -3.16 4.48 -19.38
C SER A 101 -3.34 5.94 -19.78
N ASP A 102 -2.34 6.50 -20.45
CA ASP A 102 -2.36 7.86 -20.98
C ASP A 102 -3.42 8.08 -22.10
N ASN A 103 -3.90 7.00 -22.69
CA ASN A 103 -4.91 7.03 -23.74
C ASN A 103 -6.35 7.13 -23.23
N HIS A 104 -6.55 6.99 -21.92
CA HIS A 104 -7.87 7.14 -21.31
C HIS A 104 -8.21 8.62 -21.09
N ASP A 105 -9.49 8.93 -21.18
CA ASP A 105 -10.02 10.27 -20.98
C ASP A 105 -9.69 10.82 -19.59
N ILE A 106 -9.41 12.11 -19.51
CA ILE A 106 -9.27 12.83 -18.26
C ILE A 106 -10.68 13.13 -17.74
N ILE A 107 -11.01 12.58 -16.57
CA ILE A 107 -12.32 12.72 -15.92
C ILE A 107 -12.28 13.61 -14.67
N GLY A 108 -11.09 14.08 -14.29
CA GLY A 108 -10.88 14.95 -13.15
C GLY A 108 -9.44 15.41 -13.05
N ASN A 109 -9.20 16.30 -12.09
CA ASN A 109 -7.87 16.83 -11.81
C ASN A 109 -7.74 17.08 -10.31
N LEU A 110 -6.61 16.65 -9.72
CA LEU A 110 -6.28 16.87 -8.31
C LEU A 110 -5.32 18.04 -8.21
N PRO A 111 -5.61 19.06 -7.42
CA PRO A 111 -4.73 20.22 -7.29
C PRO A 111 -3.45 19.87 -6.55
N THR A 112 -2.38 20.60 -6.88
CA THR A 112 -1.11 20.56 -6.13
C THR A 112 -1.11 21.69 -5.10
N THR A 113 -1.70 21.44 -3.94
CA THR A 113 -1.77 22.42 -2.86
C THR A 113 -0.61 22.23 -1.88
N LYS A 114 -0.23 23.31 -1.19
CA LYS A 114 0.79 23.25 -0.13
C LYS A 114 0.36 22.37 1.06
N ASP A 115 -0.94 22.23 1.27
CA ASP A 115 -1.52 21.45 2.36
C ASP A 115 -1.72 19.98 1.99
N GLY A 116 -1.45 19.66 0.71
CA GLY A 116 -1.52 18.30 0.17
C GLY A 116 -2.94 17.84 -0.15
N VAL A 117 -3.03 16.81 -0.96
CA VAL A 117 -4.26 16.09 -1.28
C VAL A 117 -4.05 14.63 -0.93
N ILE A 118 -4.86 14.07 -0.05
CA ILE A 118 -4.84 12.65 0.33
C ILE A 118 -5.77 11.90 -0.60
N VAL A 119 -5.32 10.74 -1.09
CA VAL A 119 -6.06 9.87 -2.00
C VAL A 119 -6.24 8.48 -1.39
N ASN A 120 -7.44 7.91 -1.51
CA ASN A 120 -7.74 6.53 -1.10
C ASN A 120 -7.64 5.62 -2.32
N LEU A 121 -6.72 4.66 -2.28
CA LEU A 121 -6.38 3.78 -3.38
C LEU A 121 -7.08 2.43 -3.23
N THR A 122 -7.68 1.95 -4.32
CA THR A 122 -8.49 0.72 -4.38
C THR A 122 -7.91 -0.35 -5.28
N ALA A 123 -7.05 0.02 -6.23
CA ALA A 123 -6.37 -0.93 -7.11
C ALA A 123 -5.04 -0.38 -7.65
N SER A 124 -4.22 -1.28 -8.17
CA SER A 124 -2.95 -0.98 -8.84
C SER A 124 -2.79 -1.83 -10.09
N GLN A 125 -2.35 -1.21 -11.19
CA GLN A 125 -2.07 -1.89 -12.46
C GLN A 125 -0.90 -1.21 -13.19
N GLY A 126 0.21 -1.91 -13.28
CA GLY A 126 1.42 -1.37 -13.88
C GLY A 126 1.90 -0.10 -13.16
N LYS A 127 1.91 1.04 -13.87
CA LYS A 127 2.30 2.35 -13.33
C LYS A 127 1.10 3.19 -12.87
N TRP A 128 -0.08 2.62 -12.82
CA TRP A 128 -1.32 3.32 -12.50
C TRP A 128 -1.92 2.78 -11.22
N VAL A 129 -2.53 3.67 -10.46
CA VAL A 129 -3.32 3.30 -9.29
C VAL A 129 -4.72 3.89 -9.40
N GLN A 130 -5.69 3.09 -8.98
CA GLN A 130 -7.09 3.50 -8.96
C GLN A 130 -7.39 4.15 -7.62
N LEU A 131 -8.08 5.28 -7.66
CA LEU A 131 -8.58 5.94 -6.46
C LEU A 131 -10.11 5.93 -6.43
N SER A 132 -10.65 5.98 -5.22
CA SER A 132 -12.09 6.15 -4.97
C SER A 132 -12.44 7.52 -4.42
N LYS A 133 -11.48 8.20 -3.79
CA LYS A 133 -11.67 9.51 -3.19
C LYS A 133 -10.34 10.27 -3.12
N ALA A 134 -10.39 11.58 -3.27
CA ALA A 134 -9.30 12.50 -2.98
C ALA A 134 -9.81 13.69 -2.19
N GLU A 135 -9.07 14.09 -1.16
CA GLU A 135 -9.46 15.15 -0.21
C GLU A 135 -8.27 16.06 0.09
N SER A 136 -8.53 17.36 0.07
CA SER A 136 -7.72 18.37 0.76
C SER A 136 -8.33 18.67 2.13
N PRO A 137 -7.66 19.43 3.03
CA PRO A 137 -8.20 19.72 4.35
C PRO A 137 -9.61 20.32 4.35
N ASP A 138 -9.94 21.10 3.33
CA ASP A 138 -11.17 21.88 3.30
C ASP A 138 -12.26 21.30 2.40
N LYS A 139 -11.93 20.34 1.52
CA LYS A 139 -12.92 19.80 0.57
C LYS A 139 -12.57 18.45 -0.03
N VAL A 140 -13.57 17.79 -0.61
CA VAL A 140 -13.43 16.63 -1.49
C VAL A 140 -13.04 17.13 -2.88
N GLU A 141 -11.85 16.76 -3.35
CA GLU A 141 -11.32 17.12 -4.67
C GLU A 141 -11.84 16.20 -5.76
N PHE A 142 -12.02 14.92 -5.42
CA PHE A 142 -12.56 13.92 -6.33
C PHE A 142 -13.28 12.82 -5.55
N GLN A 143 -14.38 12.32 -6.10
CA GLN A 143 -15.10 11.16 -5.59
C GLN A 143 -15.62 10.32 -6.76
N GLY A 144 -15.33 9.03 -6.74
CA GLY A 144 -15.66 8.08 -7.77
C GLY A 144 -14.46 7.23 -8.16
N THR A 145 -14.61 6.43 -9.21
CA THR A 145 -13.52 5.58 -9.72
C THR A 145 -12.70 6.34 -10.75
N GLY A 146 -11.41 6.48 -10.50
CA GLY A 146 -10.49 7.11 -11.42
C GLY A 146 -9.07 6.56 -11.28
N TRP A 147 -8.22 6.79 -12.25
CA TRP A 147 -6.85 6.31 -12.31
C TRP A 147 -5.85 7.47 -12.37
N VAL A 148 -4.79 7.36 -11.62
CA VAL A 148 -3.70 8.34 -11.59
C VAL A 148 -2.35 7.64 -11.73
N TYR A 149 -1.36 8.37 -12.22
CA TYR A 149 -0.01 7.86 -12.36
C TYR A 149 0.65 7.72 -10.98
N SER A 150 1.01 6.50 -10.59
CA SER A 150 1.44 6.18 -9.23
C SER A 150 2.66 6.97 -8.76
N GLN A 151 3.60 7.27 -9.68
CA GLN A 151 4.85 7.97 -9.34
C GLN A 151 4.66 9.46 -9.01
N LEU A 152 3.47 10.01 -9.22
CA LEU A 152 3.08 11.36 -8.79
C LEU A 152 2.38 11.36 -7.44
N LEU A 153 2.32 10.18 -6.81
CA LEU A 153 1.86 9.98 -5.44
C LEU A 153 3.01 9.55 -4.54
N GLY A 154 2.82 9.76 -3.24
CA GLY A 154 3.75 9.30 -2.23
C GLY A 154 3.08 8.93 -0.92
N THR A 155 3.87 8.34 -0.06
CA THR A 155 3.56 8.13 1.35
C THR A 155 4.80 8.50 2.16
N SER A 156 4.64 8.80 3.44
CA SER A 156 5.78 8.96 4.34
C SER A 156 5.96 7.69 5.17
N THR A 157 7.18 7.44 5.57
CA THR A 157 7.50 6.33 6.47
C THR A 157 7.23 6.73 7.91
N ARG A 158 6.65 5.82 8.68
CA ARG A 158 6.53 5.94 10.15
C ARG A 158 7.85 5.56 10.83
N GLY A 159 7.82 5.42 12.12
CA GLY A 159 8.91 4.89 12.92
C GLY A 159 9.78 5.97 13.53
N TYR A 160 9.18 7.08 13.96
CA TYR A 160 9.86 8.11 14.75
C TYR A 160 10.67 7.50 15.89
N GLY A 161 11.93 7.92 16.04
CA GLY A 161 12.84 7.40 17.06
C GLY A 161 13.38 5.98 16.80
N THR A 162 13.07 5.38 15.64
CA THR A 162 13.60 4.06 15.24
C THR A 162 14.70 4.18 14.18
N LYS A 163 15.27 3.03 13.78
CA LYS A 163 16.23 2.94 12.65
C LYS A 163 15.54 3.02 11.27
N GLY A 164 14.28 3.44 11.21
CA GLY A 164 13.49 3.48 10.00
C GLY A 164 12.74 2.17 9.71
N VAL A 165 12.06 2.13 8.58
CA VAL A 165 11.18 1.03 8.17
C VAL A 165 11.90 0.04 7.24
N SER A 166 11.56 -1.24 7.35
CA SER A 166 12.08 -2.27 6.45
C SER A 166 11.38 -2.23 5.09
N VAL A 167 12.16 -2.43 4.03
CA VAL A 167 11.66 -2.59 2.67
C VAL A 167 11.80 -4.05 2.27
N TYR A 168 10.70 -4.69 1.92
CA TYR A 168 10.61 -6.11 1.63
C TYR A 168 10.59 -6.38 0.11
N LYS A 169 11.12 -7.54 -0.29
CA LYS A 169 11.09 -7.99 -1.69
C LYS A 169 9.66 -8.25 -2.19
N SER A 170 8.78 -8.72 -1.32
CA SER A 170 7.38 -9.04 -1.62
C SER A 170 6.47 -8.47 -0.52
N ALA A 171 5.18 -8.34 -0.79
CA ALA A 171 4.17 -7.79 0.13
C ALA A 171 3.85 -8.76 1.29
N ASN A 172 4.86 -9.18 2.02
CA ASN A 172 4.77 -9.97 3.24
C ASN A 172 6.05 -9.83 4.08
N THR A 173 5.93 -9.91 5.41
CA THR A 173 7.03 -9.75 6.36
C THR A 173 8.02 -10.91 6.41
N GLN A 174 7.69 -12.04 5.79
CA GLN A 174 8.56 -13.22 5.72
C GLN A 174 9.46 -13.19 4.49
N SER A 175 9.24 -12.25 3.57
CA SER A 175 10.14 -12.07 2.42
C SER A 175 11.43 -11.37 2.84
N SER A 176 12.45 -11.48 1.99
CA SER A 176 13.75 -10.85 2.23
C SER A 176 13.63 -9.34 2.35
N VAL A 177 14.33 -8.77 3.33
CA VAL A 177 14.50 -7.31 3.46
C VAL A 177 15.53 -6.84 2.43
N MET A 178 15.13 -5.92 1.57
CA MET A 178 15.95 -5.33 0.51
C MET A 178 16.76 -4.12 0.97
N GLY A 179 16.29 -3.46 2.03
CA GLY A 179 16.90 -2.26 2.59
C GLY A 179 16.04 -1.64 3.68
N ARG A 180 16.43 -0.44 4.11
CA ARG A 180 15.66 0.36 5.05
C ARG A 180 15.53 1.78 4.53
N ILE A 181 14.40 2.39 4.83
CA ILE A 181 14.13 3.80 4.57
C ILE A 181 14.09 4.50 5.94
N PRO A 182 14.77 5.64 6.12
CA PRO A 182 14.70 6.40 7.37
C PRO A 182 13.24 6.69 7.76
N SER A 183 12.97 6.85 9.05
CA SER A 183 11.66 7.32 9.52
C SER A 183 11.36 8.72 9.01
N GLU A 184 10.08 9.08 8.96
CA GLU A 184 9.57 10.41 8.58
C GLU A 184 10.04 10.86 7.19
N THR A 185 10.28 9.90 6.30
CA THR A 185 10.80 10.16 4.96
C THR A 185 9.67 10.02 3.93
N GLY A 186 9.47 11.06 3.12
CA GLY A 186 8.58 11.01 1.97
C GLY A 186 9.14 10.13 0.87
N VAL A 187 8.38 9.15 0.42
CA VAL A 187 8.79 8.17 -0.60
C VAL A 187 7.80 8.14 -1.75
N LYS A 188 8.33 7.89 -2.94
CA LYS A 188 7.53 7.75 -4.15
C LYS A 188 6.75 6.43 -4.13
N LEU A 189 5.47 6.49 -4.45
CA LEU A 189 4.62 5.32 -4.63
C LEU A 189 4.80 4.75 -6.05
N LEU A 190 4.96 3.45 -6.18
CA LEU A 190 5.02 2.75 -7.46
C LEU A 190 3.79 1.90 -7.71
N GLY A 191 3.07 1.50 -6.65
CA GLY A 191 1.88 0.67 -6.71
C GLY A 191 1.46 0.19 -5.33
N CYS A 192 0.48 -0.68 -5.28
CA CYS A 192 0.00 -1.27 -4.02
C CYS A 192 -0.55 -2.68 -4.24
N SER A 193 -0.60 -3.46 -3.17
CA SER A 193 -1.24 -4.78 -3.13
C SER A 193 -1.83 -4.99 -1.74
N GLN A 194 -3.16 -5.17 -1.67
CA GLN A 194 -3.87 -5.16 -0.40
C GLN A 194 -3.53 -3.89 0.40
N SER A 195 -3.03 -4.03 1.62
CA SER A 195 -2.61 -2.89 2.45
C SER A 195 -1.11 -2.57 2.36
N TRP A 196 -0.37 -3.19 1.43
CA TRP A 196 1.05 -2.96 1.22
C TRP A 196 1.30 -1.89 0.16
N ALA A 197 2.26 -1.02 0.40
CA ALA A 197 2.71 -0.03 -0.58
C ALA A 197 4.02 -0.46 -1.22
N LEU A 198 4.09 -0.46 -2.55
CA LEU A 198 5.33 -0.58 -3.30
C LEU A 198 5.93 0.80 -3.46
N VAL A 199 7.12 1.01 -2.95
CA VAL A 199 7.77 2.33 -2.87
C VAL A 199 9.17 2.32 -3.46
N GLU A 200 9.68 3.53 -3.72
CA GLU A 200 11.06 3.78 -4.14
C GLU A 200 11.64 4.97 -3.38
N TYR A 201 12.84 4.77 -2.84
CA TYR A 201 13.62 5.79 -2.15
C TYR A 201 15.13 5.54 -2.36
N GLU A 202 15.85 6.53 -2.91
CA GLU A 202 17.30 6.48 -3.15
C GLU A 202 17.81 5.17 -3.80
N GLY A 203 17.04 4.67 -4.78
CA GLY A 203 17.36 3.42 -5.48
C GLY A 203 16.94 2.14 -4.75
N VAL A 204 16.49 2.22 -3.51
CA VAL A 204 15.86 1.10 -2.80
C VAL A 204 14.41 1.00 -3.24
N LYS A 205 14.02 -0.15 -3.79
CA LYS A 205 12.68 -0.44 -4.30
C LYS A 205 12.12 -1.69 -3.65
N GLY A 206 10.89 -1.60 -3.16
CA GLY A 206 10.22 -2.76 -2.57
C GLY A 206 9.00 -2.35 -1.76
N TRP A 207 8.53 -3.30 -0.97
CA TRP A 207 7.26 -3.21 -0.25
C TRP A 207 7.47 -2.75 1.18
N ILE A 208 6.64 -1.82 1.62
CA ILE A 208 6.53 -1.44 3.04
C ILE A 208 5.18 -1.87 3.60
N GLU A 209 5.21 -2.35 4.84
CA GLU A 209 4.05 -2.89 5.54
C GLU A 209 3.04 -1.79 5.95
N PRO A 210 1.77 -2.14 6.21
CA PRO A 210 0.71 -1.16 6.49
C PRO A 210 1.03 -0.21 7.63
N GLN A 211 1.57 -0.71 8.73
CA GLN A 211 1.92 0.09 9.91
C GLN A 211 3.14 1.01 9.69
N SER A 212 3.87 0.81 8.61
CA SER A 212 5.02 1.64 8.24
C SER A 212 4.66 2.83 7.36
N GLN A 213 3.39 2.97 6.96
CA GLN A 213 2.91 3.98 6.03
C GLN A 213 2.25 5.16 6.75
N CYS A 214 2.47 6.35 6.26
CA CYS A 214 1.79 7.58 6.67
C CYS A 214 1.36 8.37 5.43
N ALA A 215 0.07 8.44 5.18
CA ALA A 215 -0.48 9.14 4.01
C ALA A 215 -0.73 10.64 4.26
N ASN A 216 -0.39 11.15 5.43
CA ASN A 216 -0.59 12.56 5.74
C ASN A 216 0.70 13.36 5.48
N PRO A 217 0.72 14.28 4.50
CA PRO A 217 1.92 15.06 4.19
C PRO A 217 2.22 16.15 5.24
N LEU A 218 1.28 16.46 6.13
CA LEU A 218 1.38 17.53 7.11
C LEU A 218 1.73 17.03 8.51
N SER A 219 1.75 15.73 8.75
CA SER A 219 2.04 15.14 10.05
C SER A 219 2.97 13.94 9.96
N THR A 220 3.68 13.68 11.03
CA THR A 220 4.66 12.59 11.12
C THR A 220 4.02 11.22 11.38
N CYS A 221 2.71 11.13 11.55
CA CYS A 221 2.00 9.90 11.90
C CYS A 221 2.80 9.05 12.91
N PRO A 222 2.58 9.23 14.20
CA PRO A 222 3.30 8.53 15.27
C PRO A 222 3.09 7.00 15.23
#